data_1d56f18b329686631fcd2f7a0399157b
#
_entry.id   1d56f18b329686631fcd2f7a0399157b
#
_cell.length_a   1.000
_cell.length_b   1.000
_cell.length_c   1.000
_cell.angle_alpha   90.00
_cell.angle_beta   90.00
_cell.angle_gamma   90.00
#
_symmetry.space_group_name_H-M   'P 1'
#
loop_
_entity.id
_entity.type
_entity.pdbx_description
1 polymer ?
#
loop_
_entity_poly.entity_id
_entity_poly.type
_entity_poly.pdbx_seq_one_letter_code
_entity_poly.pdbx_strand_id
1 'polypeptide(L)'
;MFDVVALGEVLIDFAPKSVDAAGYPTVAANPGGAPGNFLAALNKYGRKTARIGKVGNDMFGSLLIRTLKNAGVDTRCVRVDPGVFTTLAFVSLDKSGNRDFSFARKPGADTCLTPDEVDEGLIASARVFHFGTLSLTDEPAASATRRAVELAKAHGLLISLDPNLRKPLWNSEDDAKAAMEWSLKQADVVKISDEEIKWLWGLTPEEGAQKLLKEYGVSLVYATLGPKGCHAATRNAAVTVSSPSGIRVVDTTGAGDIFGGSAMSQLLQCGKAPAELTEEDLRGIVQFACTAASLSTQTHGGISSVPEKEAVLAKMAENG
;
A
#
# COMPACT_ATOMS: atom_id res chain seq x y z
N MET A 1 -20.59 -7.98 3.94
CA MET A 1 -19.54 -8.44 3.01
C MET A 1 -18.66 -7.26 2.68
N PHE A 2 -17.35 -7.40 2.81
CA PHE A 2 -16.35 -6.38 2.46
C PHE A 2 -15.88 -6.59 1.01
N ASP A 3 -15.47 -5.51 0.35
CA ASP A 3 -14.77 -5.61 -0.92
C ASP A 3 -13.31 -6.03 -0.68
N VAL A 4 -12.65 -5.39 0.29
CA VAL A 4 -11.23 -5.62 0.58
C VAL A 4 -10.97 -5.66 2.08
N VAL A 5 -10.20 -6.65 2.53
CA VAL A 5 -9.56 -6.68 3.85
C VAL A 5 -8.05 -6.58 3.66
N ALA A 6 -7.39 -5.74 4.45
CA ALA A 6 -5.93 -5.62 4.40
C ALA A 6 -5.28 -5.87 5.76
N LEU A 7 -4.10 -6.51 5.74
CA LEU A 7 -3.24 -6.72 6.89
C LEU A 7 -1.89 -6.04 6.67
N GLY A 8 -1.30 -5.51 7.72
CA GLY A 8 0.08 -4.99 7.72
C GLY A 8 0.32 -3.91 8.76
N GLU A 9 1.35 -3.10 8.57
CA GLU A 9 1.78 -2.08 9.51
C GLU A 9 0.77 -0.93 9.67
N VAL A 10 0.64 -0.43 10.89
CA VAL A 10 -0.10 0.77 11.25
C VAL A 10 0.85 1.63 12.06
N LEU A 11 1.16 2.83 11.61
CA LEU A 11 2.23 3.63 12.18
C LEU A 11 1.97 5.14 12.04
N ILE A 12 2.78 5.93 12.73
CA ILE A 12 2.83 7.38 12.57
C ILE A 12 4.10 7.77 11.81
N ASP A 13 3.93 8.51 10.72
CA ASP A 13 5.03 9.16 10.00
C ASP A 13 5.26 10.57 10.55
N PHE A 14 6.39 10.79 11.24
CA PHE A 14 6.83 12.12 11.64
C PHE A 14 7.55 12.80 10.49
N ALA A 15 6.84 13.71 9.80
CA ALA A 15 7.40 14.48 8.70
C ALA A 15 7.92 15.84 9.19
N PRO A 16 9.08 16.33 8.70
CA PRO A 16 9.58 17.67 8.99
C PRO A 16 8.58 18.73 8.56
N LYS A 17 8.31 19.71 9.44
CA LYS A 17 7.40 20.83 9.17
C LYS A 17 8.14 22.16 9.11
N SER A 18 8.95 22.45 10.09
CA SER A 18 9.73 23.69 10.20
C SER A 18 10.86 23.53 11.21
N VAL A 19 11.68 24.54 11.34
CA VAL A 19 12.64 24.70 12.42
C VAL A 19 12.21 25.91 13.23
N ASP A 20 12.19 25.81 14.56
CA ASP A 20 11.82 26.91 15.43
C ASP A 20 12.95 27.97 15.54
N ALA A 21 12.71 29.06 16.27
CA ALA A 21 13.66 30.15 16.44
C ALA A 21 14.95 29.71 17.22
N ALA A 22 14.92 28.61 17.94
CA ALA A 22 16.07 28.03 18.68
C ALA A 22 16.81 26.98 17.84
N GLY A 23 16.36 26.68 16.62
CA GLY A 23 16.96 25.68 15.75
C GLY A 23 16.45 24.25 15.97
N TYR A 24 15.39 24.04 16.76
CA TYR A 24 14.81 22.71 16.97
C TYR A 24 13.81 22.35 15.87
N PRO A 25 13.84 21.11 15.36
CA PRO A 25 12.89 20.66 14.35
C PRO A 25 11.48 20.51 14.94
N THR A 26 10.49 21.07 14.25
CA THR A 26 9.09 20.73 14.48
C THR A 26 8.65 19.68 13.44
N VAL A 27 7.90 18.68 13.89
CA VAL A 27 7.45 17.57 13.05
C VAL A 27 5.94 17.42 13.14
N ALA A 28 5.33 17.01 12.03
CA ALA A 28 3.91 16.66 11.99
C ALA A 28 3.76 15.16 12.15
N ALA A 29 2.91 14.70 13.05
CA ALA A 29 2.56 13.29 13.23
C ALA A 29 1.45 12.91 12.25
N ASN A 30 1.80 12.27 11.15
CA ASN A 30 0.85 11.86 10.12
C ASN A 30 0.47 10.38 10.30
N PRO A 31 -0.82 10.05 10.46
CA PRO A 31 -1.30 8.68 10.40
C PRO A 31 -0.95 8.03 9.06
N GLY A 32 -0.32 6.85 9.11
CA GLY A 32 0.18 6.15 7.93
C GLY A 32 0.18 4.63 8.09
N GLY A 33 0.98 4.00 7.25
CA GLY A 33 1.02 2.58 7.00
C GLY A 33 0.41 2.28 5.63
N ALA A 34 1.17 1.62 4.75
CA ALA A 34 0.78 1.44 3.36
C ALA A 34 -0.61 0.82 3.18
N PRO A 35 -0.97 -0.27 3.90
CA PRO A 35 -2.31 -0.82 3.77
C PRO A 35 -3.42 0.13 4.26
N GLY A 36 -3.13 1.06 5.18
CA GLY A 36 -4.08 2.09 5.63
C GLY A 36 -4.39 3.10 4.51
N ASN A 37 -3.36 3.59 3.83
CA ASN A 37 -3.48 4.49 2.70
C ASN A 37 -4.24 3.83 1.53
N PHE A 38 -3.90 2.58 1.23
CA PHE A 38 -4.58 1.75 0.22
C PHE A 38 -6.08 1.60 0.52
N LEU A 39 -6.45 1.27 1.76
CA LEU A 39 -7.86 1.11 2.15
C LEU A 39 -8.62 2.44 2.14
N ALA A 40 -7.97 3.53 2.52
CA ALA A 40 -8.58 4.87 2.48
C ALA A 40 -8.95 5.26 1.04
N ALA A 41 -8.07 5.00 0.07
CA ALA A 41 -8.37 5.23 -1.35
C ALA A 41 -9.56 4.40 -1.83
N LEU A 42 -9.62 3.12 -1.46
CA LEU A 42 -10.76 2.24 -1.77
C LEU A 42 -12.08 2.77 -1.21
N ASN A 43 -12.10 3.18 0.07
CA ASN A 43 -13.31 3.74 0.69
C ASN A 43 -13.74 5.04 0.02
N LYS A 44 -12.79 5.92 -0.30
CA LYS A 44 -13.07 7.18 -1.01
C LYS A 44 -13.79 6.95 -2.33
N TYR A 45 -13.50 5.81 -2.98
CA TYR A 45 -14.12 5.42 -4.26
C TYR A 45 -15.25 4.39 -4.09
N GLY A 46 -15.88 4.36 -2.91
CA GLY A 46 -17.13 3.66 -2.65
C GLY A 46 -16.99 2.16 -2.34
N ARG A 47 -15.81 1.68 -1.97
CA ARG A 47 -15.59 0.28 -1.58
C ARG A 47 -15.70 0.10 -0.07
N LYS A 48 -16.22 -1.04 0.37
CA LYS A 48 -16.29 -1.40 1.80
C LYS A 48 -15.01 -2.11 2.20
N THR A 49 -14.29 -1.56 3.16
CA THR A 49 -12.99 -2.12 3.56
C THR A 49 -12.88 -2.34 5.06
N ALA A 50 -12.00 -3.27 5.45
CA ALA A 50 -11.67 -3.51 6.84
C ALA A 50 -10.16 -3.74 7.01
N ARG A 51 -9.68 -3.50 8.22
CA ARG A 51 -8.27 -3.56 8.58
C ARG A 51 -8.00 -4.62 9.65
N ILE A 52 -6.97 -5.45 9.42
CA ILE A 52 -6.31 -6.28 10.43
C ILE A 52 -4.95 -5.65 10.73
N GLY A 53 -4.64 -5.44 12.00
CA GLY A 53 -3.37 -4.86 12.44
C GLY A 53 -3.33 -4.65 13.93
N LYS A 54 -2.25 -4.05 14.44
CA LYS A 54 -2.07 -3.82 15.88
C LYS A 54 -1.43 -2.48 16.14
N VAL A 55 -1.91 -1.76 17.14
CA VAL A 55 -1.40 -0.46 17.61
C VAL A 55 -1.16 -0.53 19.11
N GLY A 56 -0.40 0.39 19.67
CA GLY A 56 -0.19 0.50 21.11
C GLY A 56 -1.39 1.14 21.82
N ASN A 57 -1.48 0.91 23.13
CA ASN A 57 -2.41 1.61 24.01
C ASN A 57 -1.85 3.01 24.35
N ASP A 58 -1.73 3.86 23.35
CA ASP A 58 -1.17 5.20 23.46
C ASP A 58 -1.94 6.22 22.62
N MET A 59 -1.53 7.48 22.70
CA MET A 59 -2.19 8.57 21.95
C MET A 59 -2.15 8.36 20.43
N PHE A 60 -1.09 7.74 19.92
CA PHE A 60 -0.91 7.52 18.49
C PHE A 60 -1.75 6.34 17.99
N GLY A 61 -1.85 5.25 18.78
CA GLY A 61 -2.78 4.16 18.49
C GLY A 61 -4.23 4.64 18.41
N SER A 62 -4.63 5.49 19.37
CA SER A 62 -5.96 6.12 19.37
C SER A 62 -6.15 7.04 18.16
N LEU A 63 -5.14 7.80 17.76
CA LEU A 63 -5.16 8.67 16.58
C LEU A 63 -5.34 7.83 15.30
N LEU A 64 -4.57 6.76 15.14
CA LEU A 64 -4.62 5.88 13.98
C LEU A 64 -5.98 5.23 13.80
N ILE A 65 -6.53 4.63 14.88
CA ILE A 65 -7.87 4.02 14.83
C ILE A 65 -8.94 5.05 14.46
N ARG A 66 -8.89 6.25 15.05
CA ARG A 66 -9.82 7.33 14.72
C ARG A 66 -9.71 7.77 13.27
N THR A 67 -8.48 7.92 12.76
CA THR A 67 -8.24 8.34 11.37
C THR A 67 -8.75 7.31 10.37
N LEU A 68 -8.48 6.03 10.59
CA LEU A 68 -8.99 4.94 9.76
C LEU A 68 -10.53 4.90 9.78
N LYS A 69 -11.15 5.03 10.95
CA LYS A 69 -12.62 5.10 11.07
C LYS A 69 -13.20 6.29 10.29
N ASN A 70 -12.59 7.46 10.41
CA ASN A 70 -13.02 8.66 9.68
C ASN A 70 -12.88 8.51 8.16
N ALA A 71 -11.90 7.71 7.71
CA ALA A 71 -11.74 7.33 6.30
C ALA A 71 -12.71 6.19 5.86
N GLY A 72 -13.62 5.74 6.74
CA GLY A 72 -14.61 4.71 6.44
C GLY A 72 -14.10 3.27 6.56
N VAL A 73 -12.87 3.06 7.02
CA VAL A 73 -12.29 1.72 7.20
C VAL A 73 -12.85 1.08 8.47
N ASP A 74 -13.35 -0.14 8.38
CA ASP A 74 -13.73 -0.93 9.56
C ASP A 74 -12.47 -1.35 10.34
N THR A 75 -12.42 -0.96 11.61
CA THR A 75 -11.26 -1.16 12.49
C THR A 75 -11.50 -2.15 13.62
N ARG A 76 -12.60 -2.93 13.59
CA ARG A 76 -12.94 -3.88 14.67
C ARG A 76 -11.84 -4.92 14.95
N CYS A 77 -11.03 -5.23 13.93
CA CYS A 77 -9.90 -6.15 14.02
C CYS A 77 -8.53 -5.45 14.08
N VAL A 78 -8.50 -4.15 14.38
CA VAL A 78 -7.28 -3.47 14.83
C VAL A 78 -7.15 -3.70 16.32
N ARG A 79 -6.16 -4.51 16.71
CA ARG A 79 -5.88 -4.84 18.11
C ARG A 79 -5.15 -3.72 18.81
N VAL A 80 -5.29 -3.61 20.12
CA VAL A 80 -4.57 -2.64 20.96
C VAL A 80 -3.67 -3.41 21.91
N ASP A 81 -2.37 -3.19 21.80
CA ASP A 81 -1.37 -3.81 22.67
C ASP A 81 -1.20 -2.95 23.94
N PRO A 82 -1.36 -3.54 25.14
CA PRO A 82 -1.22 -2.78 26.37
C PRO A 82 0.23 -2.52 26.79
N GLY A 83 1.20 -3.25 26.25
CA GLY A 83 2.60 -3.25 26.67
C GLY A 83 3.60 -2.73 25.64
N VAL A 84 3.18 -2.61 24.37
CA VAL A 84 4.08 -2.18 23.28
C VAL A 84 3.55 -0.90 22.65
N PHE A 85 4.45 0.05 22.41
CA PHE A 85 4.10 1.35 21.84
C PHE A 85 3.79 1.26 20.33
N THR A 86 2.94 2.17 19.85
CA THR A 86 2.66 2.31 18.41
C THR A 86 3.97 2.61 17.66
N THR A 87 4.17 1.97 16.51
CA THR A 87 5.33 2.20 15.66
C THR A 87 5.40 3.64 15.17
N LEU A 88 6.59 4.22 15.26
CA LEU A 88 6.88 5.57 14.77
C LEU A 88 7.95 5.50 13.68
N ALA A 89 7.70 6.18 12.57
CA ALA A 89 8.66 6.44 11.52
C ALA A 89 9.03 7.92 11.51
N PHE A 90 10.32 8.22 11.43
CA PHE A 90 10.84 9.57 11.35
C PHE A 90 11.40 9.79 9.95
N VAL A 91 10.85 10.76 9.25
CA VAL A 91 11.31 11.15 7.92
C VAL A 91 12.32 12.27 8.08
N SER A 92 13.52 12.09 7.57
CA SER A 92 14.52 13.15 7.41
C SER A 92 14.78 13.40 5.93
N LEU A 93 15.25 14.60 5.61
CA LEU A 93 15.73 14.95 4.27
C LEU A 93 17.25 15.09 4.33
N ASP A 94 17.96 14.42 3.42
CA ASP A 94 19.38 14.65 3.25
C ASP A 94 19.64 16.02 2.58
N LYS A 95 20.94 16.40 2.44
CA LYS A 95 21.33 17.67 1.82
C LYS A 95 20.91 17.79 0.35
N SER A 96 20.58 16.66 -0.29
CA SER A 96 20.13 16.58 -1.69
C SER A 96 18.61 16.55 -1.81
N GLY A 97 17.88 16.57 -0.66
CA GLY A 97 16.42 16.48 -0.60
C GLY A 97 15.87 15.05 -0.67
N ASN A 98 16.73 14.03 -0.66
CA ASN A 98 16.29 12.64 -0.60
C ASN A 98 15.77 12.31 0.80
N ARG A 99 14.75 11.46 0.85
CA ARG A 99 14.17 11.00 2.11
C ARG A 99 14.99 9.87 2.70
N ASP A 100 15.27 9.98 3.99
CA ASP A 100 15.78 8.90 4.82
C ASP A 100 14.77 8.61 5.94
N PHE A 101 14.71 7.35 6.38
CA PHE A 101 13.75 6.89 7.36
C PHE A 101 14.45 6.24 8.55
N SER A 102 14.06 6.68 9.73
CA SER A 102 14.42 6.03 10.99
C SER A 102 13.16 5.53 11.68
N PHE A 103 13.24 4.36 12.32
CA PHE A 103 12.06 3.73 12.90
C PHE A 103 12.24 3.44 14.39
N ALA A 104 11.25 3.79 15.20
CA ALA A 104 11.07 3.27 16.56
C ALA A 104 10.08 2.08 16.47
N ARG A 105 10.64 0.86 16.21
CA ARG A 105 9.88 -0.36 15.87
C ARG A 105 10.57 -1.65 16.37
N LYS A 106 11.25 -1.61 17.55
CA LYS A 106 11.95 -2.78 18.10
C LYS A 106 11.61 -3.04 19.58
N PRO A 107 10.42 -3.64 19.86
CA PRO A 107 9.29 -3.86 18.96
C PRO A 107 8.41 -2.61 18.78
N GLY A 108 7.68 -2.56 17.67
CA GLY A 108 6.50 -1.73 17.53
C GLY A 108 5.25 -2.59 17.64
N ALA A 109 4.11 -2.04 18.03
CA ALA A 109 2.90 -2.83 18.26
C ALA A 109 2.47 -3.62 17.00
N ASP A 110 2.69 -3.09 15.80
CA ASP A 110 2.39 -3.76 14.53
C ASP A 110 3.20 -5.05 14.31
N THR A 111 4.42 -5.14 14.87
CA THR A 111 5.23 -6.37 14.81
C THR A 111 4.79 -7.44 15.81
N CYS A 112 3.92 -7.09 16.74
CA CYS A 112 3.44 -7.97 17.80
C CYS A 112 2.07 -8.61 17.51
N LEU A 113 1.55 -8.47 16.28
CA LEU A 113 0.32 -9.16 15.88
C LEU A 113 0.58 -10.67 15.82
N THR A 114 -0.23 -11.46 16.56
CA THR A 114 -0.08 -12.91 16.60
C THR A 114 -1.03 -13.62 15.63
N PRO A 115 -0.74 -14.87 15.21
CA PRO A 115 -1.63 -15.65 14.35
C PRO A 115 -3.05 -15.83 14.93
N ASP A 116 -3.17 -15.94 16.26
CA ASP A 116 -4.47 -16.12 16.95
C ASP A 116 -5.31 -14.83 16.96
N GLU A 117 -4.71 -13.68 16.73
CA GLU A 117 -5.41 -12.40 16.59
C GLU A 117 -5.96 -12.14 15.17
N VAL A 118 -5.61 -13.00 14.21
CA VAL A 118 -6.13 -12.94 12.84
C VAL A 118 -7.56 -13.47 12.80
N ASP A 119 -8.50 -12.61 12.46
CA ASP A 119 -9.92 -12.95 12.40
C ASP A 119 -10.27 -13.61 11.06
N GLU A 120 -10.45 -14.93 11.07
CA GLU A 120 -10.83 -15.70 9.88
C GLU A 120 -12.21 -15.30 9.34
N GLY A 121 -13.17 -15.00 10.21
CA GLY A 121 -14.52 -14.58 9.81
C GLY A 121 -14.51 -13.26 9.07
N LEU A 122 -13.63 -12.31 9.48
CA LEU A 122 -13.44 -11.07 8.74
C LEU A 122 -12.85 -11.34 7.35
N ILE A 123 -11.80 -12.16 7.24
CA ILE A 123 -11.18 -12.53 5.97
C ILE A 123 -12.22 -13.19 5.07
N ALA A 124 -12.91 -14.22 5.53
CA ALA A 124 -13.93 -14.96 4.77
C ALA A 124 -15.09 -14.06 4.28
N SER A 125 -15.29 -12.90 4.90
CA SER A 125 -16.34 -11.95 4.51
C SER A 125 -15.93 -10.98 3.37
N ALA A 126 -14.71 -11.13 2.81
CA ALA A 126 -14.17 -10.24 1.78
C ALA A 126 -14.08 -10.90 0.41
N ARG A 127 -13.85 -10.07 -0.62
CA ARG A 127 -13.55 -10.51 -2.01
C ARG A 127 -12.04 -10.52 -2.28
N VAL A 128 -11.33 -9.58 -1.66
CA VAL A 128 -9.89 -9.37 -1.86
C VAL A 128 -9.20 -9.31 -0.50
N PHE A 129 -8.06 -9.97 -0.39
CA PHE A 129 -7.14 -9.81 0.72
C PHE A 129 -5.88 -9.09 0.24
N HIS A 130 -5.49 -8.01 0.92
CA HIS A 130 -4.32 -7.20 0.57
C HIS A 130 -3.28 -7.23 1.69
N PHE A 131 -2.00 -7.35 1.33
CA PHE A 131 -0.90 -7.25 2.27
C PHE A 131 0.36 -6.67 1.62
N GLY A 132 1.32 -6.29 2.47
CA GLY A 132 2.66 -5.86 2.08
C GLY A 132 3.74 -6.66 2.80
N THR A 133 5.02 -6.37 2.51
CA THR A 133 6.12 -7.14 3.12
C THR A 133 6.59 -6.62 4.47
N LEU A 134 6.16 -5.42 4.90
CA LEU A 134 6.59 -4.87 6.18
C LEU A 134 6.13 -5.67 7.39
N SER A 135 5.00 -6.37 7.28
CA SER A 135 4.53 -7.27 8.32
C SER A 135 5.26 -8.64 8.35
N LEU A 136 6.22 -8.84 7.45
CA LEU A 136 7.07 -10.04 7.39
C LEU A 136 8.48 -9.81 7.95
N THR A 137 8.79 -8.60 8.43
CA THR A 137 10.13 -8.24 8.96
C THR A 137 10.47 -8.89 10.28
N ASP A 138 9.45 -9.14 11.12
CA ASP A 138 9.62 -9.59 12.51
C ASP A 138 8.52 -10.58 12.91
N GLU A 139 8.87 -11.52 13.78
CA GLU A 139 7.89 -12.39 14.46
C GLU A 139 7.28 -11.64 15.68
N PRO A 140 6.02 -11.91 16.04
CA PRO A 140 5.08 -12.89 15.47
C PRO A 140 4.27 -12.40 14.25
N ALA A 141 4.42 -11.14 13.82
CA ALA A 141 3.64 -10.55 12.73
C ALA A 141 3.86 -11.28 11.39
N ALA A 142 5.06 -11.79 11.13
CA ALA A 142 5.34 -12.58 9.95
C ALA A 142 4.50 -13.87 9.91
N SER A 143 4.42 -14.60 11.02
CA SER A 143 3.56 -15.77 11.15
C SER A 143 2.07 -15.42 11.04
N ALA A 144 1.62 -14.29 11.62
CA ALA A 144 0.26 -13.80 11.49
C ALA A 144 -0.09 -13.47 10.03
N THR A 145 0.83 -12.84 9.30
CA THR A 145 0.64 -12.51 7.87
C THR A 145 0.54 -13.76 7.03
N ARG A 146 1.41 -14.75 7.25
CA ARG A 146 1.36 -16.04 6.54
C ARG A 146 0.03 -16.74 6.80
N ARG A 147 -0.41 -16.79 8.06
CA ARG A 147 -1.71 -17.37 8.44
C ARG A 147 -2.88 -16.66 7.75
N ALA A 148 -2.85 -15.33 7.68
CA ALA A 148 -3.90 -14.56 7.01
C ALA A 148 -3.96 -14.85 5.50
N VAL A 149 -2.81 -14.97 4.84
CA VAL A 149 -2.73 -15.35 3.41
C VAL A 149 -3.27 -16.76 3.18
N GLU A 150 -2.92 -17.72 4.04
CA GLU A 150 -3.44 -19.10 3.97
C GLU A 150 -4.96 -19.13 4.08
N LEU A 151 -5.52 -18.42 5.06
CA LEU A 151 -6.97 -18.29 5.25
C LEU A 151 -7.64 -17.64 4.02
N ALA A 152 -7.08 -16.54 3.52
CA ALA A 152 -7.62 -15.86 2.35
C ALA A 152 -7.66 -16.77 1.11
N LYS A 153 -6.61 -17.56 0.90
CA LYS A 153 -6.56 -18.56 -0.18
C LYS A 153 -7.56 -19.69 0.03
N ALA A 154 -7.69 -20.19 1.25
CA ALA A 154 -8.64 -21.25 1.58
C ALA A 154 -10.10 -20.83 1.33
N HIS A 155 -10.41 -19.55 1.51
CA HIS A 155 -11.71 -18.96 1.20
C HIS A 155 -11.85 -18.46 -0.25
N GLY A 156 -10.84 -18.65 -1.10
CA GLY A 156 -10.89 -18.29 -2.52
C GLY A 156 -10.86 -16.79 -2.81
N LEU A 157 -10.28 -15.99 -1.91
CA LEU A 157 -10.14 -14.54 -2.12
C LEU A 157 -9.06 -14.25 -3.16
N LEU A 158 -9.24 -13.16 -3.90
CA LEU A 158 -8.17 -12.59 -4.73
C LEU A 158 -7.08 -12.00 -3.82
N ILE A 159 -5.84 -12.41 -4.03
CA ILE A 159 -4.71 -11.95 -3.24
C ILE A 159 -4.02 -10.78 -3.90
N SER A 160 -4.00 -9.63 -3.24
CA SER A 160 -3.36 -8.39 -3.70
C SER A 160 -2.10 -8.11 -2.88
N LEU A 161 -1.02 -7.79 -3.54
CA LEU A 161 0.28 -7.50 -2.93
C LEU A 161 0.84 -6.15 -3.39
N ASP A 162 1.35 -5.39 -2.44
CA ASP A 162 2.34 -4.34 -2.67
C ASP A 162 3.57 -4.65 -1.80
N PRO A 163 4.72 -5.10 -2.36
CA PRO A 163 5.90 -5.38 -1.57
C PRO A 163 6.31 -4.22 -0.67
N ASN A 164 6.29 -3.02 -1.21
CA ASN A 164 6.56 -1.77 -0.50
C ASN A 164 7.85 -1.85 0.33
N LEU A 165 8.94 -2.25 -0.31
CA LEU A 165 10.24 -2.52 0.31
C LEU A 165 10.77 -1.32 1.10
N ARG A 166 11.12 -1.56 2.35
CA ARG A 166 11.83 -0.62 3.23
C ARG A 166 13.09 -1.28 3.75
N LYS A 167 14.19 -1.18 2.98
CA LYS A 167 15.47 -1.83 3.28
C LYS A 167 15.95 -1.67 4.73
N PRO A 168 15.83 -0.48 5.38
CA PRO A 168 16.30 -0.31 6.76
C PRO A 168 15.56 -1.13 7.81
N LEU A 169 14.42 -1.73 7.48
CA LEU A 169 13.64 -2.57 8.40
C LEU A 169 14.02 -4.05 8.35
N TRP A 170 14.85 -4.46 7.40
CA TRP A 170 15.27 -5.85 7.24
C TRP A 170 16.62 -6.10 7.90
N ASN A 171 16.79 -7.29 8.48
CA ASN A 171 18.06 -7.70 9.07
C ASN A 171 19.14 -7.95 8.00
N SER A 172 18.73 -8.39 6.81
CA SER A 172 19.62 -8.56 5.65
C SER A 172 18.87 -8.34 4.33
N GLU A 173 19.60 -8.11 3.25
CA GLU A 173 19.01 -8.08 1.90
C GLU A 173 18.46 -9.45 1.48
N ASP A 174 19.06 -10.54 1.94
CA ASP A 174 18.61 -11.89 1.63
C ASP A 174 17.27 -12.20 2.31
N ASP A 175 17.07 -11.76 3.57
CA ASP A 175 15.76 -11.87 4.25
C ASP A 175 14.68 -11.08 3.50
N ALA A 176 15.00 -9.86 3.08
CA ALA A 176 14.08 -9.03 2.29
C ALA A 176 13.70 -9.70 0.97
N LYS A 177 14.70 -10.24 0.23
CA LYS A 177 14.47 -10.98 -1.02
C LYS A 177 13.63 -12.21 -0.80
N ALA A 178 13.95 -13.01 0.22
CA ALA A 178 13.19 -14.22 0.54
C ALA A 178 11.73 -13.93 0.87
N ALA A 179 11.47 -12.88 1.66
CA ALA A 179 10.10 -12.46 1.99
C ALA A 179 9.35 -11.94 0.77
N MET A 180 9.98 -11.13 -0.09
CA MET A 180 9.38 -10.67 -1.34
C MET A 180 9.09 -11.83 -2.29
N GLU A 181 10.03 -12.75 -2.48
CA GLU A 181 9.87 -13.95 -3.30
C GLU A 181 8.71 -14.82 -2.81
N TRP A 182 8.60 -15.03 -1.49
CA TRP A 182 7.48 -15.75 -0.91
C TRP A 182 6.17 -15.03 -1.20
N SER A 183 6.11 -13.71 -0.98
CA SER A 183 4.89 -12.91 -1.14
C SER A 183 4.40 -12.88 -2.59
N LEU A 184 5.31 -12.72 -3.54
CA LEU A 184 5.01 -12.72 -4.97
C LEU A 184 4.40 -14.03 -5.44
N LYS A 185 4.84 -15.17 -4.89
CA LYS A 185 4.25 -16.50 -5.17
C LYS A 185 2.86 -16.70 -4.59
N GLN A 186 2.41 -15.84 -3.67
CA GLN A 186 1.08 -15.91 -3.09
C GLN A 186 0.05 -15.06 -3.85
N ALA A 187 0.50 -14.06 -4.61
CA ALA A 187 -0.34 -12.99 -5.12
C ALA A 187 -0.93 -13.25 -6.51
N ASP A 188 -2.18 -12.81 -6.69
CA ASP A 188 -2.87 -12.78 -7.98
C ASP A 188 -2.73 -11.41 -8.65
N VAL A 189 -2.73 -10.32 -7.86
CA VAL A 189 -2.55 -8.93 -8.32
C VAL A 189 -1.37 -8.33 -7.59
N VAL A 190 -0.39 -7.84 -8.33
CA VAL A 190 0.84 -7.24 -7.78
C VAL A 190 0.97 -5.81 -8.26
N LYS A 191 1.12 -4.88 -7.33
CA LYS A 191 1.68 -3.55 -7.60
C LYS A 191 3.12 -3.57 -7.12
N ILE A 192 4.07 -3.21 -7.97
CA ILE A 192 5.51 -3.22 -7.68
C ILE A 192 6.16 -2.01 -8.38
N SER A 193 7.16 -1.39 -7.77
CA SER A 193 7.88 -0.29 -8.39
C SER A 193 8.99 -0.76 -9.34
N ASP A 194 9.37 0.09 -10.28
CA ASP A 194 10.54 -0.13 -11.16
C ASP A 194 11.83 -0.31 -10.36
N GLU A 195 11.97 0.41 -9.25
CA GLU A 195 13.12 0.29 -8.34
C GLU A 195 13.17 -1.09 -7.66
N GLU A 196 12.02 -1.62 -7.23
CA GLU A 196 11.92 -2.96 -6.65
C GLU A 196 12.20 -4.06 -7.67
N ILE A 197 11.68 -3.94 -8.89
CA ILE A 197 11.96 -4.86 -10.01
C ILE A 197 13.46 -4.87 -10.30
N LYS A 198 14.06 -3.70 -10.42
CA LYS A 198 15.50 -3.55 -10.67
C LYS A 198 16.33 -4.14 -9.53
N TRP A 199 15.93 -3.92 -8.28
CA TRP A 199 16.64 -4.43 -7.11
C TRP A 199 16.55 -5.95 -7.00
N LEU A 200 15.38 -6.54 -7.28
CA LEU A 200 15.18 -7.99 -7.22
C LEU A 200 15.92 -8.73 -8.33
N TRP A 201 15.84 -8.22 -9.57
CA TRP A 201 16.24 -9.00 -10.74
C TRP A 201 17.12 -8.25 -11.75
N GLY A 202 17.34 -6.95 -11.60
CA GLY A 202 18.06 -6.13 -12.57
C GLY A 202 17.33 -5.92 -13.90
N LEU A 203 16.01 -6.15 -13.92
CA LEU A 203 15.16 -6.12 -15.10
C LEU A 203 14.53 -4.74 -15.31
N THR A 204 14.05 -4.49 -16.54
CA THR A 204 13.14 -3.38 -16.84
C THR A 204 11.74 -3.66 -16.25
N PRO A 205 10.88 -2.64 -16.11
CA PRO A 205 9.52 -2.83 -15.63
C PRO A 205 8.70 -3.82 -16.47
N GLU A 206 8.84 -3.77 -17.79
CA GLU A 206 8.17 -4.66 -18.73
C GLU A 206 8.65 -6.11 -18.58
N GLU A 207 9.97 -6.31 -18.51
CA GLU A 207 10.55 -7.64 -18.27
C GLU A 207 10.16 -8.20 -16.91
N GLY A 208 10.16 -7.36 -15.85
CA GLY A 208 9.71 -7.73 -14.51
C GLY A 208 8.23 -8.13 -14.48
N ALA A 209 7.37 -7.37 -15.16
CA ALA A 209 5.96 -7.71 -15.30
C ALA A 209 5.77 -9.06 -16.01
N GLN A 210 6.49 -9.29 -17.12
CA GLN A 210 6.44 -10.57 -17.83
C GLN A 210 6.95 -11.75 -16.99
N LYS A 211 7.99 -11.53 -16.18
CA LYS A 211 8.50 -12.53 -15.24
C LYS A 211 7.44 -12.91 -14.20
N LEU A 212 6.78 -11.93 -13.60
CA LEU A 212 5.70 -12.15 -12.62
C LEU A 212 4.54 -12.95 -13.22
N LEU A 213 4.11 -12.61 -14.42
CA LEU A 213 3.02 -13.31 -15.12
C LEU A 213 3.38 -14.75 -15.47
N LYS A 214 4.64 -15.03 -15.91
CA LYS A 214 5.05 -16.34 -16.42
C LYS A 214 5.55 -17.29 -15.33
N GLU A 215 6.34 -16.77 -14.38
CA GLU A 215 7.06 -17.61 -13.43
C GLU A 215 6.39 -17.65 -12.04
N TYR A 216 5.66 -16.59 -11.66
CA TYR A 216 5.01 -16.48 -10.34
C TYR A 216 3.51 -16.80 -10.38
N GLY A 217 2.91 -16.85 -11.57
CA GLY A 217 1.49 -17.14 -11.72
C GLY A 217 0.59 -15.93 -11.43
N VAL A 218 1.16 -14.73 -11.30
CA VAL A 218 0.42 -13.48 -11.14
C VAL A 218 -0.51 -13.26 -12.34
N SER A 219 -1.71 -12.79 -12.10
CA SER A 219 -2.72 -12.56 -13.14
C SER A 219 -2.74 -11.12 -13.65
N LEU A 220 -2.34 -10.17 -12.79
CA LEU A 220 -2.29 -8.73 -13.12
C LEU A 220 -1.12 -8.07 -12.41
N VAL A 221 -0.29 -7.36 -13.15
CA VAL A 221 0.85 -6.60 -12.63
C VAL A 221 0.67 -5.13 -12.93
N TYR A 222 0.92 -4.29 -11.94
CA TYR A 222 1.11 -2.84 -12.06
C TYR A 222 2.56 -2.51 -11.71
N ALA A 223 3.42 -2.34 -12.70
CA ALA A 223 4.79 -1.87 -12.53
C ALA A 223 4.78 -0.34 -12.55
N THR A 224 4.85 0.30 -11.37
CA THR A 224 4.80 1.75 -11.23
C THR A 224 6.17 2.38 -11.55
N LEU A 225 6.17 3.51 -12.26
CA LEU A 225 7.33 4.22 -12.79
C LEU A 225 7.52 5.60 -12.13
N GLY A 226 7.01 5.77 -10.91
CA GLY A 226 6.99 7.05 -10.22
C GLY A 226 6.26 8.12 -11.05
N PRO A 227 6.88 9.31 -11.26
CA PRO A 227 6.25 10.39 -12.02
C PRO A 227 6.03 10.08 -13.51
N LYS A 228 6.61 9.00 -14.02
CA LYS A 228 6.45 8.58 -15.43
C LYS A 228 5.16 7.79 -15.67
N GLY A 229 4.48 7.34 -14.63
CA GLY A 229 3.22 6.60 -14.75
C GLY A 229 3.32 5.14 -14.35
N CYS A 230 2.71 4.25 -15.13
CA CYS A 230 2.67 2.82 -14.81
C CYS A 230 2.59 1.97 -16.09
N HIS A 231 3.32 0.86 -16.08
CA HIS A 231 3.15 -0.25 -17.01
C HIS A 231 2.25 -1.30 -16.35
N ALA A 232 1.10 -1.61 -16.96
CA ALA A 232 0.20 -2.65 -16.48
C ALA A 232 0.11 -3.79 -17.48
N ALA A 233 0.14 -5.03 -16.98
CA ALA A 233 0.11 -6.21 -17.83
C ALA A 233 -0.69 -7.36 -17.21
N THR A 234 -1.41 -8.06 -18.07
CA THR A 234 -1.96 -9.41 -17.87
C THR A 234 -1.30 -10.36 -18.88
N ARG A 235 -1.72 -11.63 -18.92
CA ARG A 235 -1.24 -12.56 -19.97
C ARG A 235 -1.70 -12.16 -21.37
N ASN A 236 -2.81 -11.43 -21.49
CA ASN A 236 -3.49 -11.17 -22.77
C ASN A 236 -3.41 -9.70 -23.21
N ALA A 237 -3.08 -8.78 -22.32
CA ALA A 237 -3.05 -7.35 -22.61
C ALA A 237 -1.95 -6.65 -21.82
N ALA A 238 -1.39 -5.59 -22.40
CA ALA A 238 -0.43 -4.72 -21.70
C ALA A 238 -0.57 -3.28 -22.19
N VAL A 239 -0.43 -2.34 -21.26
CA VAL A 239 -0.45 -0.90 -21.56
C VAL A 239 0.58 -0.17 -20.71
N THR A 240 1.14 0.91 -21.25
CA THR A 240 1.87 1.89 -20.46
C THR A 240 1.12 3.21 -20.51
N VAL A 241 0.86 3.78 -19.35
CA VAL A 241 0.11 5.03 -19.18
C VAL A 241 0.98 6.03 -18.43
N SER A 242 1.14 7.22 -18.97
CA SER A 242 1.88 8.31 -18.34
C SER A 242 1.06 8.96 -17.22
N SER A 243 1.75 9.47 -16.20
CA SER A 243 1.12 10.33 -15.20
C SER A 243 0.63 11.66 -15.81
N PRO A 244 -0.42 12.28 -15.28
CA PRO A 244 -0.89 13.57 -15.77
C PRO A 244 0.15 14.67 -15.57
N SER A 245 0.20 15.62 -16.50
CA SER A 245 1.07 16.79 -16.43
C SER A 245 0.47 17.91 -15.54
N GLY A 246 1.31 18.90 -15.22
CA GLY A 246 0.86 20.09 -14.49
C GLY A 246 0.58 19.90 -13.01
N ILE A 247 1.10 18.85 -12.39
CA ILE A 247 0.94 18.58 -10.96
C ILE A 247 2.07 19.26 -10.16
N ARG A 248 1.70 20.10 -9.19
CA ARG A 248 2.66 20.67 -8.23
C ARG A 248 2.83 19.69 -7.06
N VAL A 249 3.93 18.98 -7.04
CA VAL A 249 4.25 18.03 -5.97
C VAL A 249 4.63 18.77 -4.69
N VAL A 250 3.99 18.39 -3.59
CA VAL A 250 4.26 18.88 -2.22
C VAL A 250 4.80 17.70 -1.37
N ASP A 251 4.13 16.55 -1.42
CA ASP A 251 4.49 15.36 -0.64
C ASP A 251 4.14 14.10 -1.41
N THR A 252 5.08 13.16 -1.58
CA THR A 252 4.85 11.90 -2.28
C THR A 252 4.50 10.73 -1.34
N THR A 253 4.30 11.01 -0.04
CA THR A 253 3.93 9.98 0.94
C THR A 253 2.60 9.35 0.57
N GLY A 254 2.57 8.02 0.50
CA GLY A 254 1.36 7.26 0.20
C GLY A 254 0.90 7.26 -1.26
N ALA A 255 1.57 7.96 -2.17
CA ALA A 255 1.14 8.03 -3.58
C ALA A 255 1.08 6.63 -4.23
N GLY A 256 2.05 5.75 -3.94
CA GLY A 256 2.04 4.36 -4.41
C GLY A 256 0.87 3.54 -3.85
N ASP A 257 0.56 3.75 -2.57
CA ASP A 257 -0.54 3.07 -1.89
C ASP A 257 -1.90 3.55 -2.44
N ILE A 258 -2.03 4.86 -2.67
CA ILE A 258 -3.21 5.49 -3.28
C ILE A 258 -3.38 5.02 -4.72
N PHE A 259 -2.28 4.89 -5.48
CA PHE A 259 -2.32 4.24 -6.80
C PHE A 259 -2.92 2.83 -6.69
N GLY A 260 -2.38 1.99 -5.81
CA GLY A 260 -2.82 0.61 -5.62
C GLY A 260 -4.31 0.51 -5.24
N GLY A 261 -4.74 1.32 -4.25
CA GLY A 261 -6.14 1.37 -3.80
C GLY A 261 -7.09 1.87 -4.89
N SER A 262 -6.66 2.87 -5.66
CA SER A 262 -7.42 3.41 -6.79
C SER A 262 -7.56 2.37 -7.92
N ALA A 263 -6.46 1.72 -8.30
CA ALA A 263 -6.44 0.67 -9.31
C ALA A 263 -7.34 -0.51 -8.91
N MET A 264 -7.25 -0.96 -7.65
CA MET A 264 -8.09 -2.03 -7.13
C MET A 264 -9.57 -1.63 -7.11
N SER A 265 -9.90 -0.37 -6.77
CA SER A 265 -11.28 0.12 -6.82
C SER A 265 -11.85 0.06 -8.25
N GLN A 266 -11.06 0.45 -9.25
CA GLN A 266 -11.49 0.39 -10.66
C GLN A 266 -11.58 -1.06 -11.17
N LEU A 267 -10.65 -1.93 -10.79
CA LEU A 267 -10.70 -3.36 -11.10
C LEU A 267 -12.01 -3.98 -10.58
N LEU A 268 -12.34 -3.72 -9.31
CA LEU A 268 -13.58 -4.21 -8.71
C LEU A 268 -14.84 -3.61 -9.35
N GLN A 269 -14.76 -2.36 -9.85
CA GLN A 269 -15.85 -1.72 -10.58
C GLN A 269 -16.05 -2.33 -11.97
N CYS A 270 -14.98 -2.68 -12.67
CA CYS A 270 -15.00 -3.35 -13.97
C CYS A 270 -15.72 -4.70 -13.88
N GLY A 271 -15.61 -5.41 -12.75
CA GLY A 271 -16.31 -6.68 -12.52
C GLY A 271 -15.76 -7.86 -13.32
N LYS A 272 -14.66 -7.68 -14.06
CA LYS A 272 -13.97 -8.72 -14.83
C LYS A 272 -12.87 -9.37 -13.98
N ALA A 273 -12.60 -10.65 -14.24
CA ALA A 273 -11.40 -11.27 -13.72
C ALA A 273 -10.15 -10.67 -14.38
N PRO A 274 -8.99 -10.61 -13.71
CA PRO A 274 -7.76 -10.05 -14.28
C PRO A 274 -7.40 -10.60 -15.66
N ALA A 275 -7.62 -11.90 -15.90
CA ALA A 275 -7.35 -12.54 -17.19
C ALA A 275 -8.28 -12.11 -18.35
N GLU A 276 -9.41 -11.48 -18.02
CA GLU A 276 -10.42 -11.04 -19.00
C GLU A 276 -10.27 -9.56 -19.36
N LEU A 277 -9.35 -8.84 -18.73
CA LEU A 277 -9.13 -7.43 -18.99
C LEU A 277 -8.54 -7.20 -20.38
N THR A 278 -9.15 -6.27 -21.12
CA THR A 278 -8.63 -5.78 -22.40
C THR A 278 -7.62 -4.64 -22.17
N GLU A 279 -6.92 -4.21 -23.22
CA GLU A 279 -6.06 -3.03 -23.16
C GLU A 279 -6.85 -1.76 -22.79
N GLU A 280 -8.09 -1.62 -23.26
CA GLU A 280 -8.97 -0.50 -22.92
C GLU A 280 -9.34 -0.51 -21.44
N ASP A 281 -9.72 -1.67 -20.89
CA ASP A 281 -9.98 -1.82 -19.46
C ASP A 281 -8.74 -1.43 -18.63
N LEU A 282 -7.56 -1.97 -18.98
CA LEU A 282 -6.30 -1.65 -18.29
C LEU A 282 -5.97 -0.16 -18.38
N ARG A 283 -6.14 0.44 -19.55
CA ARG A 283 -5.88 1.88 -19.77
C ARG A 283 -6.76 2.73 -18.85
N GLY A 284 -8.07 2.46 -18.81
CA GLY A 284 -9.01 3.17 -17.95
C GLY A 284 -8.65 3.04 -16.45
N ILE A 285 -8.36 1.81 -16.01
CA ILE A 285 -7.93 1.53 -14.62
C ILE A 285 -6.66 2.33 -14.27
N VAL A 286 -5.63 2.24 -15.12
CA VAL A 286 -4.33 2.85 -14.86
C VAL A 286 -4.38 4.38 -14.96
N GLN A 287 -5.13 4.94 -15.92
CA GLN A 287 -5.32 6.39 -16.02
C GLN A 287 -5.94 6.96 -14.76
N PHE A 288 -7.01 6.32 -14.24
CA PHE A 288 -7.63 6.73 -12.99
C PHE A 288 -6.65 6.65 -11.83
N ALA A 289 -5.92 5.54 -11.70
CA ALA A 289 -4.98 5.32 -10.59
C ALA A 289 -3.78 6.27 -10.65
N CYS A 290 -3.17 6.50 -11.80
CA CYS A 290 -2.10 7.47 -11.99
C CYS A 290 -2.56 8.89 -11.66
N THR A 291 -3.77 9.25 -12.08
CA THR A 291 -4.32 10.59 -11.81
C THR A 291 -4.60 10.78 -10.32
N ALA A 292 -5.21 9.80 -9.66
CA ALA A 292 -5.47 9.85 -8.22
C ALA A 292 -4.17 9.94 -7.42
N ALA A 293 -3.17 9.11 -7.74
CA ALA A 293 -1.86 9.15 -7.11
C ALA A 293 -1.14 10.48 -7.33
N SER A 294 -1.21 11.04 -8.53
CA SER A 294 -0.58 12.33 -8.84
C SER A 294 -1.25 13.48 -8.08
N LEU A 295 -2.57 13.53 -8.03
CA LEU A 295 -3.31 14.56 -7.29
C LEU A 295 -3.04 14.47 -5.78
N SER A 296 -2.88 13.27 -5.22
CA SER A 296 -2.57 13.08 -3.80
C SER A 296 -1.26 13.74 -3.40
N THR A 297 -0.28 13.84 -4.32
CA THR A 297 1.01 14.48 -4.03
C THR A 297 0.93 15.99 -3.81
N GLN A 298 -0.20 16.62 -4.06
CA GLN A 298 -0.40 18.07 -3.86
C GLN A 298 -0.67 18.46 -2.39
N THR A 299 -0.88 17.47 -1.52
CA THR A 299 -1.14 17.66 -0.09
C THR A 299 -0.27 16.73 0.75
N HIS A 300 -0.08 17.08 2.03
CA HIS A 300 0.69 16.24 2.94
C HIS A 300 -0.08 15.02 3.45
N GLY A 301 0.65 13.94 3.68
CA GLY A 301 0.17 12.69 4.30
C GLY A 301 -0.39 11.69 3.28
N GLY A 302 -0.65 10.46 3.76
CA GLY A 302 -1.20 9.37 2.96
C GLY A 302 -2.74 9.33 2.98
N ILE A 303 -3.33 8.91 4.11
CA ILE A 303 -4.79 8.75 4.25
C ILE A 303 -5.56 10.04 3.93
N SER A 304 -5.03 11.18 4.38
CA SER A 304 -5.68 12.49 4.21
C SER A 304 -5.54 13.10 2.82
N SER A 305 -4.61 12.60 2.00
CA SER A 305 -4.32 13.16 0.68
C SER A 305 -5.11 12.51 -0.46
N VAL A 306 -5.92 11.49 -0.18
CA VAL A 306 -6.73 10.82 -1.21
C VAL A 306 -7.70 11.83 -1.85
N PRO A 307 -7.59 12.09 -3.16
CA PRO A 307 -8.43 13.08 -3.83
C PRO A 307 -9.89 12.61 -3.97
N GLU A 308 -10.81 13.58 -4.09
CA GLU A 308 -12.20 13.30 -4.41
C GLU A 308 -12.31 12.69 -5.81
N LYS A 309 -13.27 11.78 -6.02
CA LYS A 309 -13.47 11.10 -7.31
C LYS A 309 -13.71 12.09 -8.45
N GLU A 310 -14.48 13.13 -8.18
CA GLU A 310 -14.82 14.19 -9.13
C GLU A 310 -13.57 14.94 -9.59
N ALA A 311 -12.63 15.21 -8.67
CA ALA A 311 -11.35 15.85 -9.01
C ALA A 311 -10.48 14.96 -9.90
N VAL A 312 -10.47 13.65 -9.65
CA VAL A 312 -9.76 12.69 -10.51
C VAL A 312 -10.36 12.68 -11.90
N LEU A 313 -11.68 12.57 -12.02
CA LEU A 313 -12.36 12.54 -13.32
C LEU A 313 -12.20 13.85 -14.11
N ALA A 314 -12.27 15.00 -13.43
CA ALA A 314 -12.03 16.31 -14.05
C ALA A 314 -10.60 16.39 -14.61
N LYS A 315 -9.59 15.96 -13.82
CA LYS A 315 -8.19 15.98 -14.26
C LYS A 315 -7.92 15.00 -15.41
N MET A 316 -8.58 13.85 -15.44
CA MET A 316 -8.51 12.92 -16.58
C MET A 316 -9.04 13.55 -17.86
N ALA A 317 -10.16 14.29 -17.77
CA ALA A 317 -10.75 14.96 -18.93
C ALA A 317 -9.89 16.09 -19.51
N GLU A 318 -9.02 16.71 -18.70
CA GLU A 318 -8.06 17.73 -19.18
C GLU A 318 -6.89 17.14 -19.98
N ASN A 319 -6.59 15.86 -19.82
CA ASN A 319 -5.43 15.18 -20.40
C ASN A 319 -5.80 14.15 -21.49
N GLY A 320 -7.08 13.96 -21.77
CA GLY A 320 -7.61 13.13 -22.86
C GLY A 320 -7.96 14.00 -24.04
#